data_0aeadf02bd53956d47fa8873250d4ccb
#
_entry.id   0aeadf02bd53956d47fa8873250d4ccb
#
_cell.length_a   1.000
_cell.length_b   1.000
_cell.length_c   1.000
_cell.angle_alpha   90.00
_cell.angle_beta   90.00
_cell.angle_gamma   90.00
#
_symmetry.space_group_name_H-M   'P 1'
#
loop_
_entity.id
_entity.type
_entity.pdbx_description
1 polymer ?
#
loop_
_entity_poly.entity_id
_entity_poly.type
_entity_poly.pdbx_seq_one_letter_code
_entity_poly.pdbx_strand_id
1 'polypeptide(L)'
;RLSTRIFVEDGRRSEIHHLYPNYYWDQIVQAAVEAEIDPYLALSVIRQESSFKEDAVSRAGALGLMQIMPQTAQILARNLGLRRFQHQTLLDPAVSILLGSHYLSDQVRQFAEGPTQELGFELGLAAYNAGPHNARRWVERIPYEDPDTFVERIPFRETRKYVKLVLKNYTIYKALSDV
;
A
#
# COMPACT_ATOMS: atom_id res chain seq x y z
N ARG A 1 13.36 -9.24 14.00
CA ARG A 1 14.12 -10.15 13.10
C ARG A 1 14.11 -11.63 13.53
N LEU A 2 13.78 -11.97 14.78
CA LEU A 2 13.77 -13.37 15.25
C LEU A 2 12.45 -14.12 14.95
N SER A 3 11.31 -13.45 14.95
CA SER A 3 10.00 -14.10 14.79
C SER A 3 9.73 -14.64 13.37
N THR A 4 10.27 -14.00 12.35
CA THR A 4 10.06 -14.39 10.94
C THR A 4 10.88 -15.63 10.55
N ARG A 5 12.08 -15.80 11.13
CA ARG A 5 12.91 -16.99 10.89
C ARG A 5 12.30 -18.28 11.42
N ILE A 6 11.60 -18.23 12.55
CA ILE A 6 11.00 -19.40 13.21
C ILE A 6 9.88 -20.03 12.35
N PHE A 7 9.13 -19.24 11.59
CA PHE A 7 8.04 -19.76 10.76
C PHE A 7 8.51 -20.47 9.47
N VAL A 8 9.72 -20.16 9.01
CA VAL A 8 10.25 -20.70 7.73
C VAL A 8 10.98 -22.03 7.93
N GLU A 9 11.52 -22.30 9.11
CA GLU A 9 12.29 -23.51 9.40
C GLU A 9 11.42 -24.76 9.67
N ASP A 10 10.13 -24.62 9.92
CA ASP A 10 9.27 -25.68 10.48
C ASP A 10 8.38 -26.41 9.43
N GLY A 11 8.76 -26.47 8.16
CA GLY A 11 8.05 -27.26 7.12
C GLY A 11 6.65 -26.74 6.73
N ARG A 12 6.15 -25.67 7.34
CA ARG A 12 4.81 -25.08 7.12
C ARG A 12 4.76 -24.06 5.99
N ARG A 13 5.71 -24.07 5.06
CA ARG A 13 5.76 -23.11 3.94
C ARG A 13 4.49 -23.12 3.08
N SER A 14 3.95 -24.28 2.77
CA SER A 14 2.73 -24.41 1.96
C SER A 14 1.52 -23.74 2.64
N GLU A 15 1.42 -23.84 3.96
CA GLU A 15 0.34 -23.21 4.73
C GLU A 15 0.47 -21.68 4.74
N ILE A 16 1.70 -21.17 4.82
CA ILE A 16 1.95 -19.73 4.81
C ILE A 16 1.62 -19.11 3.45
N HIS A 17 1.93 -19.78 2.34
CA HIS A 17 1.54 -19.33 1.01
C HIS A 17 0.02 -19.27 0.81
N HIS A 18 -0.75 -20.18 1.43
CA HIS A 18 -2.21 -20.07 1.45
C HIS A 18 -2.71 -18.87 2.25
N LEU A 19 -2.04 -18.54 3.34
CA LEU A 19 -2.38 -17.37 4.16
C LEU A 19 -1.91 -16.06 3.54
N TYR A 20 -0.84 -16.08 2.75
CA TYR A 20 -0.23 -14.92 2.08
C TYR A 20 -0.12 -15.16 0.58
N PRO A 21 -1.25 -15.18 -0.14
CA PRO A 21 -1.25 -15.37 -1.58
C PRO A 21 -0.62 -14.17 -2.29
N ASN A 22 -0.04 -14.44 -3.46
CA ASN A 22 0.56 -13.45 -4.35
C ASN A 22 -0.20 -13.36 -5.68
N TYR A 23 -1.53 -13.34 -5.61
CA TYR A 23 -2.38 -13.16 -6.79
C TYR A 23 -1.97 -11.90 -7.56
N TYR A 24 -2.09 -11.94 -8.88
CA TYR A 24 -1.72 -10.84 -9.80
C TYR A 24 -0.24 -10.44 -9.77
N TRP A 25 0.66 -11.34 -9.32
CA TRP A 25 2.07 -11.02 -9.09
C TRP A 25 2.74 -10.38 -10.31
N ASP A 26 2.57 -10.94 -11.51
CA ASP A 26 3.20 -10.41 -12.72
C ASP A 26 2.72 -8.98 -13.06
N GLN A 27 1.42 -8.73 -12.88
CA GLN A 27 0.84 -7.40 -13.07
C GLN A 27 1.34 -6.40 -12.01
N ILE A 28 1.49 -6.86 -10.75
CA ILE A 28 2.02 -6.06 -9.66
C ILE A 28 3.48 -5.70 -9.92
N VAL A 29 4.31 -6.66 -10.34
CA VAL A 29 5.72 -6.41 -10.66
C VAL A 29 5.84 -5.41 -11.80
N GLN A 30 5.08 -5.59 -12.88
CA GLN A 30 5.11 -4.67 -14.02
C GLN A 30 4.74 -3.24 -13.60
N ALA A 31 3.63 -3.07 -12.89
CA ALA A 31 3.18 -1.76 -12.43
C ALA A 31 4.11 -1.14 -11.39
N ALA A 32 4.70 -1.95 -10.52
CA ALA A 32 5.64 -1.50 -9.50
C ALA A 32 6.95 -0.99 -10.11
N VAL A 33 7.46 -1.66 -11.16
CA VAL A 33 8.64 -1.20 -11.92
C VAL A 33 8.33 0.14 -12.60
N GLU A 34 7.16 0.28 -13.25
CA GLU A 34 6.75 1.52 -13.90
C GLU A 34 6.56 2.67 -12.90
N ALA A 35 6.00 2.39 -11.74
CA ALA A 35 5.80 3.35 -10.67
C ALA A 35 7.04 3.58 -9.78
N GLU A 36 8.12 2.83 -9.98
CA GLU A 36 9.36 2.85 -9.17
C GLU A 36 9.09 2.63 -7.67
N ILE A 37 8.33 1.58 -7.35
CA ILE A 37 8.03 1.17 -5.97
C ILE A 37 8.33 -0.31 -5.76
N ASP A 38 8.55 -0.73 -4.50
CA ASP A 38 8.75 -2.16 -4.19
C ASP A 38 7.44 -2.94 -4.44
N PRO A 39 7.44 -3.99 -5.29
CA PRO A 39 6.24 -4.77 -5.61
C PRO A 39 5.61 -5.44 -4.39
N TYR A 40 6.40 -5.78 -3.37
CA TYR A 40 5.86 -6.35 -2.13
C TYR A 40 5.10 -5.32 -1.29
N LEU A 41 5.44 -4.03 -1.42
CA LEU A 41 4.67 -2.97 -0.79
C LEU A 41 3.29 -2.82 -1.47
N ALA A 42 3.27 -2.81 -2.81
CA ALA A 42 2.01 -2.78 -3.58
C ALA A 42 1.13 -4.02 -3.27
N LEU A 43 1.72 -5.22 -3.24
CA LEU A 43 1.05 -6.46 -2.86
C LEU A 43 0.44 -6.38 -1.45
N SER A 44 1.15 -5.77 -0.51
CA SER A 44 0.70 -5.60 0.89
C SER A 44 -0.47 -4.63 1.01
N VAL A 45 -0.47 -3.58 0.19
CA VAL A 45 -1.60 -2.64 0.08
C VAL A 45 -2.82 -3.34 -0.51
N ILE A 46 -2.70 -4.07 -1.63
CA ILE A 46 -3.80 -4.84 -2.22
C ILE A 46 -4.43 -5.78 -1.21
N ARG A 47 -3.59 -6.53 -0.48
CA ARG A 47 -4.07 -7.41 0.58
C ARG A 47 -4.88 -6.69 1.64
N GLN A 48 -4.43 -5.52 2.06
CA GLN A 48 -5.08 -4.73 3.11
C GLN A 48 -6.36 -4.05 2.61
N GLU A 49 -6.39 -3.58 1.37
CA GLU A 49 -7.49 -2.81 0.80
C GLU A 49 -8.67 -3.70 0.39
N SER A 50 -8.43 -4.78 -0.32
CA SER A 50 -9.48 -5.60 -0.92
C SER A 50 -9.45 -7.07 -0.52
N SER A 51 -8.38 -7.54 0.12
CA SER A 51 -8.09 -8.97 0.24
C SER A 51 -8.15 -9.68 -1.11
N PHE A 52 -7.64 -9.03 -2.16
CA PHE A 52 -7.62 -9.49 -3.57
C PHE A 52 -9.00 -9.61 -4.25
N LYS A 53 -10.03 -8.96 -3.74
CA LYS A 53 -11.34 -8.90 -4.41
C LYS A 53 -11.34 -7.81 -5.46
N GLU A 54 -11.47 -8.21 -6.73
CA GLU A 54 -11.47 -7.28 -7.88
C GLU A 54 -12.65 -6.31 -7.86
N ASP A 55 -13.81 -6.81 -7.45
CA ASP A 55 -15.08 -6.09 -7.39
C ASP A 55 -15.31 -5.33 -6.08
N ALA A 56 -14.26 -5.16 -5.28
CA ALA A 56 -14.38 -4.48 -3.99
C ALA A 56 -14.84 -3.03 -4.17
N VAL A 57 -15.90 -2.68 -3.44
CA VAL A 57 -16.45 -1.32 -3.36
C VAL A 57 -16.58 -0.92 -1.91
N SER A 58 -15.89 0.14 -1.49
CA SER A 58 -16.01 0.63 -0.12
C SER A 58 -17.29 1.46 0.08
N ARG A 59 -17.67 1.68 1.34
CA ARG A 59 -18.77 2.59 1.69
C ARG A 59 -18.54 4.02 1.22
N ALA A 60 -17.28 4.45 1.10
CA ALA A 60 -16.89 5.77 0.61
C ALA A 60 -16.83 5.84 -0.92
N GLY A 61 -17.01 4.71 -1.64
CA GLY A 61 -16.96 4.65 -3.09
C GLY A 61 -15.58 4.41 -3.67
N ALA A 62 -14.59 3.99 -2.88
CA ALA A 62 -13.32 3.50 -3.40
C ALA A 62 -13.52 2.15 -4.11
N LEU A 63 -12.77 1.91 -5.21
CA LEU A 63 -13.01 0.80 -6.13
C LEU A 63 -11.76 -0.06 -6.34
N GLY A 64 -11.99 -1.36 -6.55
CA GLY A 64 -11.05 -2.33 -7.06
C GLY A 64 -10.00 -2.80 -6.07
N LEU A 65 -8.98 -3.50 -6.57
CA LEU A 65 -7.96 -4.16 -5.76
C LEU A 65 -7.22 -3.20 -4.81
N MET A 66 -6.93 -1.99 -5.26
CA MET A 66 -6.17 -1.00 -4.50
C MET A 66 -7.05 0.11 -3.92
N GLN A 67 -8.38 -0.02 -3.98
CA GLN A 67 -9.37 0.88 -3.36
C GLN A 67 -9.11 2.37 -3.64
N ILE A 68 -8.92 2.71 -4.91
CA ILE A 68 -8.70 4.10 -5.31
C ILE A 68 -10.04 4.84 -5.42
N MET A 69 -10.06 6.04 -4.88
CA MET A 69 -11.21 6.94 -5.05
C MET A 69 -11.33 7.37 -6.52
N PRO A 70 -12.55 7.37 -7.10
CA PRO A 70 -12.76 7.73 -8.52
C PRO A 70 -12.15 9.05 -8.94
N GLN A 71 -12.20 10.07 -8.08
CA GLN A 71 -11.61 11.37 -8.36
C GLN A 71 -10.08 11.31 -8.45
N THR A 72 -9.43 10.58 -7.54
CA THR A 72 -7.99 10.34 -7.56
C THR A 72 -7.59 9.57 -8.81
N ALA A 73 -8.31 8.50 -9.13
CA ALA A 73 -8.07 7.70 -10.32
C ALA A 73 -8.21 8.51 -11.61
N GLN A 74 -9.16 9.42 -11.69
CA GLN A 74 -9.34 10.30 -12.86
C GLN A 74 -8.12 11.21 -13.09
N ILE A 75 -7.51 11.71 -12.03
CA ILE A 75 -6.30 12.54 -12.11
C ILE A 75 -5.11 11.68 -12.57
N LEU A 76 -4.91 10.52 -11.94
CA LEU A 76 -3.84 9.59 -12.27
C LEU A 76 -3.95 9.09 -13.72
N ALA A 77 -5.14 8.66 -14.13
CA ALA A 77 -5.41 8.20 -15.49
C ALA A 77 -5.08 9.27 -16.54
N ARG A 78 -5.39 10.52 -16.24
CA ARG A 78 -5.05 11.65 -17.12
C ARG A 78 -3.54 11.86 -17.20
N ASN A 79 -2.85 11.82 -16.07
CA ASN A 79 -1.39 11.98 -15.98
C ASN A 79 -0.65 10.85 -16.72
N LEU A 80 -1.17 9.63 -16.67
CA LEU A 80 -0.63 8.46 -17.37
C LEU A 80 -1.12 8.33 -18.82
N GLY A 81 -1.88 9.29 -19.32
CA GLY A 81 -2.35 9.28 -20.71
C GLY A 81 -3.39 8.22 -21.03
N LEU A 82 -4.08 7.66 -20.03
CA LEU A 82 -5.14 6.68 -20.21
C LEU A 82 -6.37 7.36 -20.83
N ARG A 83 -6.50 7.23 -22.14
CA ARG A 83 -7.64 7.78 -22.89
C ARG A 83 -8.90 6.99 -22.58
N ARG A 84 -10.05 7.68 -22.44
CA ARG A 84 -11.37 7.10 -22.17
C ARG A 84 -11.48 6.35 -20.82
N PHE A 85 -10.71 6.78 -19.81
CA PHE A 85 -10.85 6.23 -18.45
C PHE A 85 -12.29 6.48 -17.93
N GLN A 86 -12.89 5.42 -17.38
CA GLN A 86 -14.15 5.45 -16.66
C GLN A 86 -13.93 4.87 -15.26
N HIS A 87 -14.71 5.31 -14.27
CA HIS A 87 -14.52 4.87 -12.89
C HIS A 87 -14.64 3.34 -12.72
N GLN A 88 -15.55 2.73 -13.49
CA GLN A 88 -15.75 1.27 -13.48
C GLN A 88 -14.53 0.48 -13.95
N THR A 89 -13.62 1.09 -14.74
CA THR A 89 -12.36 0.42 -15.12
C THR A 89 -11.43 0.16 -13.94
N LEU A 90 -11.67 0.77 -12.76
CA LEU A 90 -10.96 0.42 -11.53
C LEU A 90 -11.29 -0.99 -11.01
N LEU A 91 -12.35 -1.62 -11.49
CA LEU A 91 -12.67 -3.02 -11.20
C LEU A 91 -11.87 -4.00 -12.07
N ASP A 92 -11.20 -3.51 -13.12
CA ASP A 92 -10.20 -4.28 -13.86
C ASP A 92 -8.91 -4.35 -13.02
N PRO A 93 -8.40 -5.58 -12.72
CA PRO A 93 -7.20 -5.76 -11.93
C PRO A 93 -5.99 -4.99 -12.44
N ALA A 94 -5.73 -5.01 -13.75
CA ALA A 94 -4.56 -4.35 -14.33
C ALA A 94 -4.64 -2.83 -14.17
N VAL A 95 -5.81 -2.24 -14.38
CA VAL A 95 -6.03 -0.79 -14.21
C VAL A 95 -5.93 -0.39 -12.74
N SER A 96 -6.54 -1.17 -11.84
CA SER A 96 -6.48 -0.90 -10.40
C SER A 96 -5.06 -0.96 -9.87
N ILE A 97 -4.29 -1.99 -10.27
CA ILE A 97 -2.90 -2.17 -9.87
C ILE A 97 -2.02 -1.05 -10.43
N LEU A 98 -2.16 -0.71 -11.71
CA LEU A 98 -1.39 0.36 -12.34
C LEU A 98 -1.59 1.70 -11.62
N LEU A 99 -2.85 2.16 -11.54
CA LEU A 99 -3.16 3.45 -10.92
C LEU A 99 -2.84 3.48 -9.43
N GLY A 100 -3.12 2.38 -8.73
CA GLY A 100 -2.85 2.27 -7.31
C GLY A 100 -1.35 2.26 -6.98
N SER A 101 -0.52 1.60 -7.80
CA SER A 101 0.94 1.60 -7.64
C SER A 101 1.53 3.00 -7.85
N HIS A 102 1.08 3.72 -8.89
CA HIS A 102 1.50 5.11 -9.09
C HIS A 102 1.05 6.02 -7.95
N TYR A 103 -0.20 5.89 -7.48
CA TYR A 103 -0.66 6.66 -6.33
C TYR A 103 0.15 6.37 -5.08
N LEU A 104 0.44 5.10 -4.80
CA LEU A 104 1.25 4.69 -3.65
C LEU A 104 2.67 5.25 -3.73
N SER A 105 3.30 5.15 -4.92
CA SER A 105 4.61 5.74 -5.17
C SER A 105 4.63 7.25 -4.91
N ASP A 106 3.64 7.98 -5.45
CA ASP A 106 3.53 9.43 -5.23
C ASP A 106 3.42 9.77 -3.74
N GLN A 107 2.63 8.99 -2.98
CA GLN A 107 2.50 9.23 -1.55
C GLN A 107 3.80 8.93 -0.79
N VAL A 108 4.51 7.85 -1.10
CA VAL A 108 5.78 7.50 -0.46
C VAL A 108 6.86 8.54 -0.79
N ARG A 109 7.03 8.88 -2.07
CA ARG A 109 8.03 9.86 -2.53
C ARG A 109 7.85 11.24 -1.90
N GLN A 110 6.60 11.68 -1.73
CA GLN A 110 6.29 12.98 -1.13
C GLN A 110 6.91 13.16 0.26
N PHE A 111 7.15 12.07 0.99
CA PHE A 111 7.70 12.07 2.35
C PHE A 111 9.09 11.43 2.47
N ALA A 112 9.63 10.88 1.38
CA ALA A 112 10.92 10.19 1.37
C ALA A 112 12.13 11.14 1.34
N GLU A 113 11.89 12.45 1.29
CA GLU A 113 12.95 13.48 1.23
C GLU A 113 12.85 14.46 2.39
N GLY A 114 14.00 15.10 2.71
CA GLY A 114 14.07 16.13 3.73
C GLY A 114 13.86 15.61 5.16
N PRO A 115 13.26 16.42 6.05
CA PRO A 115 13.13 16.09 7.47
C PRO A 115 12.31 14.83 7.77
N THR A 116 11.51 14.36 6.81
CA THR A 116 10.60 13.22 6.98
C THR A 116 11.13 11.94 6.36
N GLN A 117 12.35 11.92 5.83
CA GLN A 117 12.92 10.80 5.10
C GLN A 117 12.85 9.47 5.87
N GLU A 118 13.07 9.49 7.17
CA GLU A 118 13.01 8.30 8.03
C GLU A 118 11.60 7.74 8.17
N LEU A 119 10.56 8.55 7.91
CA LEU A 119 9.15 8.18 7.99
C LEU A 119 8.51 7.94 6.61
N GLY A 120 9.30 7.88 5.54
CA GLY A 120 8.78 7.88 4.17
C GLY A 120 7.72 6.82 3.90
N PHE A 121 7.91 5.60 4.38
CA PHE A 121 6.92 4.52 4.21
C PHE A 121 5.69 4.74 5.09
N GLU A 122 5.86 5.03 6.38
CA GLU A 122 4.78 5.20 7.34
C GLU A 122 3.89 6.38 6.97
N LEU A 123 4.49 7.51 6.61
CA LEU A 123 3.76 8.70 6.14
C LEU A 123 3.11 8.47 4.78
N GLY A 124 3.80 7.81 3.85
CA GLY A 124 3.25 7.46 2.54
C GLY A 124 2.01 6.56 2.67
N LEU A 125 2.06 5.55 3.51
CA LEU A 125 0.93 4.67 3.81
C LEU A 125 -0.20 5.41 4.55
N ALA A 126 0.15 6.28 5.49
CA ALA A 126 -0.83 7.11 6.18
C ALA A 126 -1.51 8.10 5.21
N ALA A 127 -0.75 8.67 4.27
CA ALA A 127 -1.26 9.55 3.22
C ALA A 127 -2.14 8.80 2.22
N TYR A 128 -1.76 7.57 1.85
CA TYR A 128 -2.58 6.72 0.99
C TYR A 128 -3.98 6.49 1.58
N ASN A 129 -4.05 6.14 2.86
CA ASN A 129 -5.31 5.81 3.54
C ASN A 129 -6.12 7.04 3.96
N ALA A 130 -5.48 8.05 4.55
CA ALA A 130 -6.16 9.22 5.14
C ALA A 130 -6.04 10.51 4.31
N GLY A 131 -5.32 10.47 3.21
CA GLY A 131 -4.98 11.61 2.38
C GLY A 131 -3.72 12.37 2.83
N PRO A 132 -2.97 12.94 1.87
CA PRO A 132 -1.69 13.60 2.15
C PRO A 132 -1.81 14.82 3.05
N HIS A 133 -2.93 15.52 3.05
CA HIS A 133 -3.17 16.67 3.93
C HIS A 133 -3.13 16.26 5.41
N ASN A 134 -3.77 15.14 5.77
CA ASN A 134 -3.74 14.65 7.15
C ASN A 134 -2.34 14.19 7.56
N ALA A 135 -1.64 13.47 6.69
CA ALA A 135 -0.28 12.99 6.96
C ALA A 135 0.68 14.17 7.24
N ARG A 136 0.64 15.24 6.41
CA ARG A 136 1.42 16.47 6.65
C ARG A 136 1.11 17.11 7.99
N ARG A 137 -0.18 17.27 8.31
CA ARG A 137 -0.59 17.83 9.62
C ARG A 137 -0.13 17.00 10.80
N TRP A 138 -0.05 15.69 10.65
CA TRP A 138 0.38 14.81 11.73
C TRP A 138 1.87 14.92 11.96
N VAL A 139 2.70 14.89 10.93
CA VAL A 139 4.15 14.99 11.11
C VAL A 139 4.58 16.34 11.68
N GLU A 140 3.84 17.41 11.40
CA GLU A 140 4.11 18.74 11.98
C GLU A 140 3.75 18.86 13.47
N ARG A 141 2.81 18.03 13.96
CA ARG A 141 2.20 18.17 15.29
C ARG A 141 2.52 17.04 16.26
N ILE A 142 2.92 15.89 15.74
CA ILE A 142 3.18 14.70 16.55
C ILE A 142 4.69 14.64 16.82
N PRO A 143 5.13 14.79 18.07
CA PRO A 143 6.51 14.50 18.42
C PRO A 143 6.80 13.01 18.19
N TYR A 144 7.90 12.68 17.56
CA TYR A 144 8.33 11.30 17.33
C TYR A 144 9.85 11.20 17.53
N GLU A 145 10.30 10.03 17.97
CA GLU A 145 11.71 9.70 18.12
C GLU A 145 12.14 8.69 17.03
N ASP A 146 11.18 7.91 16.56
CA ASP A 146 11.35 6.86 15.56
C ASP A 146 10.02 6.61 14.82
N PRO A 147 10.03 5.87 13.69
CA PRO A 147 8.84 5.57 12.91
C PRO A 147 7.74 4.85 13.69
N ASP A 148 8.09 3.91 14.56
CA ASP A 148 7.12 3.13 15.35
C ASP A 148 6.36 4.05 16.32
N THR A 149 7.08 4.95 16.99
CA THR A 149 6.51 5.96 17.89
C THR A 149 5.56 6.90 17.14
N PHE A 150 5.93 7.30 15.92
CA PHE A 150 5.04 8.12 15.08
C PHE A 150 3.75 7.36 14.75
N VAL A 151 3.84 6.12 14.27
CA VAL A 151 2.67 5.31 13.89
C VAL A 151 1.72 5.13 15.06
N GLU A 152 2.22 4.86 16.27
CA GLU A 152 1.37 4.71 17.47
C GLU A 152 0.62 5.99 17.84
N ARG A 153 1.14 7.15 17.47
CA ARG A 153 0.53 8.46 17.74
C ARG A 153 -0.36 9.00 16.63
N ILE A 154 -0.51 8.29 15.50
CA ILE A 154 -1.48 8.69 14.45
C ILE A 154 -2.88 8.81 15.07
N PRO A 155 -3.54 10.00 14.97
CA PRO A 155 -4.81 10.23 15.66
C PRO A 155 -5.96 9.36 15.15
N PHE A 156 -6.00 9.08 13.84
CA PHE A 156 -7.04 8.26 13.25
C PHE A 156 -6.77 6.78 13.52
N ARG A 157 -7.59 6.18 14.37
CA ARG A 157 -7.45 4.76 14.76
C ARG A 157 -7.43 3.82 13.55
N GLU A 158 -8.25 4.11 12.55
CA GLU A 158 -8.31 3.32 11.32
C GLU A 158 -6.97 3.38 10.57
N THR A 159 -6.46 4.59 10.31
CA THR A 159 -5.20 4.79 9.60
C THR A 159 -4.01 4.20 10.36
N ARG A 160 -3.96 4.39 11.68
CA ARG A 160 -2.93 3.76 12.53
C ARG A 160 -2.92 2.24 12.38
N LYS A 161 -4.11 1.61 12.44
CA LYS A 161 -4.25 0.16 12.22
C LYS A 161 -3.86 -0.24 10.80
N TYR A 162 -4.25 0.54 9.82
CA TYR A 162 -3.93 0.33 8.41
C TYR A 162 -2.43 0.28 8.17
N VAL A 163 -1.70 1.32 8.59
CA VAL A 163 -0.23 1.39 8.44
C VAL A 163 0.44 0.17 9.08
N LYS A 164 0.08 -0.18 10.32
CA LYS A 164 0.64 -1.35 11.02
C LYS A 164 0.38 -2.65 10.28
N LEU A 165 -0.81 -2.84 9.72
CA LEU A 165 -1.15 -4.06 8.99
C LEU A 165 -0.44 -4.15 7.64
N VAL A 166 -0.30 -3.04 6.90
CA VAL A 166 0.44 -3.03 5.64
C VAL A 166 1.93 -3.32 5.89
N LEU A 167 2.56 -2.66 6.86
CA LEU A 167 3.96 -2.92 7.22
C LEU A 167 4.19 -4.36 7.68
N LYS A 168 3.26 -4.93 8.46
CA LYS A 168 3.30 -6.35 8.84
C LYS A 168 3.24 -7.25 7.59
N ASN A 169 2.29 -7.00 6.68
CA ASN A 169 2.15 -7.77 5.46
C ASN A 169 3.43 -7.67 4.60
N TYR A 170 3.97 -6.47 4.46
CA TYR A 170 5.20 -6.21 3.73
C TYR A 170 6.39 -7.01 4.28
N THR A 171 6.59 -6.99 5.59
CA THR A 171 7.65 -7.77 6.25
C THR A 171 7.50 -9.27 5.99
N ILE A 172 6.25 -9.79 6.04
CA ILE A 172 5.99 -11.21 5.79
C ILE A 172 6.25 -11.56 4.33
N TYR A 173 5.74 -10.78 3.37
CA TYR A 173 5.96 -11.04 1.95
C TYR A 173 7.45 -10.99 1.58
N LYS A 174 8.20 -10.02 2.10
CA LYS A 174 9.66 -9.95 1.90
C LYS A 174 10.37 -11.18 2.46
N ALA A 175 9.99 -11.63 3.64
CA ALA A 175 10.58 -12.83 4.24
C ALA A 175 10.24 -14.11 3.46
N LEU A 176 9.10 -14.17 2.78
CA LEU A 176 8.73 -15.30 1.92
C LEU A 176 9.46 -15.29 0.58
N SER A 177 9.94 -14.14 0.11
CA SER A 177 10.69 -14.02 -1.14
C SER A 177 12.17 -14.41 -1.01
N ASP A 178 12.74 -14.27 0.19
CA ASP A 178 14.17 -14.52 0.45
C ASP A 178 14.47 -16.03 0.65
N VAL A 179 13.51 -16.90 0.38
CA VAL A 179 13.55 -18.34 0.59
C VAL A 179 13.17 -19.10 -0.67
#